data_c5a0994a82f80eca1431ebefd190b968
#
_entry.id   c5a0994a82f80eca1431ebefd190b968
#
_cell.length_a   1.000
_cell.length_b   1.000
_cell.length_c   1.000
_cell.angle_alpha   90.00
_cell.angle_beta   90.00
_cell.angle_gamma   90.00
#
_symmetry.space_group_name_H-M   'P 1'
#
loop_
_entity.id
_entity.type
_entity.pdbx_description
1 polymer ?
#
loop_
_entity_poly.entity_id
_entity_poly.type
_entity_poly.pdbx_seq_one_letter_code
_entity_poly.pdbx_strand_id
1 'polypeptide(L)'
;MVVDIHTHVLPKVDDGSQSIDESLAMLDLMAKDGVTDIVFTPHFYYRNQHISNYLEKRKNAYDLLQSKYSGNIQFHLGAETEFPFLKIDYKVFQELGIDGGKYILLELPFDAKNINSIISKIVQFIYDSDMIPIIAHVERYLFIQKDPGSVADLINAGCLIQVNADSVIRSKKGSLVDALFKHDQIHLLGSDCHHTEERVPCLKKALDVVCASYGKAYVSALMNVSEAVINQKRTVMSTEDRIHKVFGSYK
;
A
#
# COMPACT_ATOMS: atom_id res chain seq x y z
N MET A 1 9.62 -5.37 14.50
CA MET A 1 9.05 -4.14 13.93
C MET A 1 7.72 -4.49 13.28
N VAL A 2 6.68 -3.68 13.48
CA VAL A 2 5.37 -3.82 12.82
C VAL A 2 5.11 -2.52 12.09
N VAL A 3 5.14 -2.59 10.76
CA VAL A 3 5.05 -1.41 9.87
C VAL A 3 3.72 -1.42 9.15
N ASP A 4 2.95 -0.34 9.26
CA ASP A 4 1.76 -0.11 8.43
C ASP A 4 2.15 0.81 7.27
N ILE A 5 2.19 0.25 6.05
CA ILE A 5 2.73 0.96 4.88
C ILE A 5 1.70 1.79 4.11
N HIS A 6 0.43 1.76 4.51
CA HIS A 6 -0.65 2.43 3.80
C HIS A 6 -1.69 2.97 4.78
N THR A 7 -1.69 4.30 5.01
CA THR A 7 -2.57 4.96 5.99
C THR A 7 -2.96 6.38 5.58
N HIS A 8 -4.18 6.80 5.92
CA HIS A 8 -4.73 8.14 5.68
C HIS A 8 -4.95 8.90 6.99
N VAL A 9 -3.93 8.93 7.84
CA VAL A 9 -3.96 9.50 9.19
C VAL A 9 -3.63 10.99 9.22
N LEU A 10 -3.00 11.55 8.17
CA LEU A 10 -2.67 12.98 8.15
C LEU A 10 -3.94 13.85 8.13
N PRO A 11 -4.10 14.82 9.07
CA PRO A 11 -5.35 15.54 9.22
C PRO A 11 -5.62 16.45 8.02
N LYS A 12 -6.82 16.36 7.44
CA LYS A 12 -7.33 17.24 6.37
C LYS A 12 -6.50 17.27 5.08
N VAL A 13 -5.73 16.21 4.78
CA VAL A 13 -4.99 16.14 3.51
C VAL A 13 -5.86 15.57 2.40
N ASP A 14 -6.62 14.53 2.71
CA ASP A 14 -7.50 13.81 1.79
C ASP A 14 -8.85 13.46 2.46
N ASP A 15 -9.47 12.35 2.09
CA ASP A 15 -10.70 11.82 2.65
C ASP A 15 -10.49 10.97 3.93
N GLY A 16 -9.24 10.86 4.41
CA GLY A 16 -8.93 10.24 5.69
C GLY A 16 -9.25 11.16 6.88
N SER A 17 -8.41 11.18 7.90
CA SER A 17 -8.63 11.94 9.11
C SER A 17 -8.98 13.42 8.86
N GLN A 18 -10.05 13.92 9.49
CA GLN A 18 -10.55 15.28 9.32
C GLN A 18 -10.13 16.23 10.43
N SER A 19 -9.44 15.74 11.46
CA SER A 19 -8.96 16.58 12.56
C SER A 19 -7.70 16.02 13.22
N ILE A 20 -6.97 16.87 13.91
CA ILE A 20 -5.80 16.43 14.69
C ILE A 20 -6.20 15.44 15.80
N ASP A 21 -7.36 15.65 16.43
CA ASP A 21 -7.83 14.77 17.49
C ASP A 21 -8.17 13.37 16.94
N GLU A 22 -8.78 13.28 15.76
CA GLU A 22 -9.03 12.01 15.07
C GLU A 22 -7.73 11.32 14.69
N SER A 23 -6.76 12.07 14.12
CA SER A 23 -5.44 11.52 13.81
C SER A 23 -4.75 10.94 15.04
N LEU A 24 -4.77 11.65 16.16
CA LEU A 24 -4.19 11.17 17.42
C LEU A 24 -4.93 9.92 17.94
N ALA A 25 -6.26 9.88 17.84
CA ALA A 25 -7.04 8.72 18.23
C ALA A 25 -6.73 7.50 17.35
N MET A 26 -6.54 7.69 16.04
CA MET A 26 -6.11 6.61 15.13
C MET A 26 -4.71 6.10 15.51
N LEU A 27 -3.76 6.99 15.79
CA LEU A 27 -2.41 6.62 16.25
C LEU A 27 -2.44 5.84 17.57
N ASP A 28 -3.31 6.22 18.50
CA ASP A 28 -3.50 5.50 19.77
C ASP A 28 -4.02 4.08 19.55
N LEU A 29 -4.94 3.88 18.59
CA LEU A 29 -5.41 2.54 18.22
C LEU A 29 -4.27 1.72 17.62
N MET A 30 -3.48 2.28 16.70
CA MET A 30 -2.34 1.62 16.07
C MET A 30 -1.25 1.27 17.10
N ALA A 31 -0.97 2.17 18.04
CA ALA A 31 -0.01 1.92 19.13
C ALA A 31 -0.46 0.77 20.04
N LYS A 32 -1.76 0.70 20.39
CA LYS A 32 -2.34 -0.42 21.16
C LYS A 32 -2.25 -1.74 20.40
N ASP A 33 -2.33 -1.72 19.08
CA ASP A 33 -2.15 -2.87 18.21
C ASP A 33 -0.66 -3.26 18.02
N GLY A 34 0.27 -2.50 18.63
CA GLY A 34 1.70 -2.79 18.56
C GLY A 34 2.38 -2.37 17.27
N VAL A 35 1.75 -1.49 16.49
CA VAL A 35 2.38 -0.85 15.32
C VAL A 35 3.52 0.03 15.82
N THR A 36 4.70 -0.14 15.23
CA THR A 36 5.91 0.60 15.61
C THR A 36 6.27 1.69 14.62
N ASP A 37 5.87 1.52 13.37
CA ASP A 37 6.18 2.43 12.26
C ASP A 37 4.95 2.55 11.36
N ILE A 38 4.67 3.75 10.87
CA ILE A 38 3.60 4.00 9.91
C ILE A 38 4.09 4.84 8.75
N VAL A 39 3.59 4.56 7.57
CA VAL A 39 3.77 5.40 6.39
C VAL A 39 2.47 6.16 6.15
N PHE A 40 2.51 7.47 6.26
CA PHE A 40 1.41 8.33 5.85
C PHE A 40 1.38 8.38 4.32
N THR A 41 0.29 7.94 3.73
CA THR A 41 0.11 7.85 2.29
C THR A 41 -1.15 8.57 1.81
N PRO A 42 -1.36 9.85 2.14
CA PRO A 42 -2.54 10.54 1.66
C PRO A 42 -2.61 10.54 0.15
N HIS A 43 -3.84 10.52 -0.40
CA HIS A 43 -4.08 10.50 -1.84
C HIS A 43 -3.45 11.68 -2.57
N PHE A 44 -2.79 11.37 -3.69
CA PHE A 44 -2.35 12.34 -4.68
C PHE A 44 -2.97 12.02 -6.06
N TYR A 45 -3.88 12.87 -6.50
CA TYR A 45 -4.54 12.78 -7.80
C TYR A 45 -3.95 13.80 -8.77
N TYR A 46 -2.95 13.39 -9.57
CA TYR A 46 -2.19 14.28 -10.44
C TYR A 46 -3.04 15.07 -11.44
N ARG A 47 -4.24 14.60 -11.78
CA ARG A 47 -5.17 15.28 -12.70
C ARG A 47 -5.84 16.49 -12.07
N ASN A 48 -6.01 16.48 -10.77
CA ASN A 48 -6.84 17.44 -10.05
C ASN A 48 -6.05 18.28 -9.03
N GLN A 49 -4.78 17.93 -8.79
CA GLN A 49 -3.96 18.56 -7.76
C GLN A 49 -2.65 19.07 -8.34
N HIS A 50 -2.27 20.28 -7.95
CA HIS A 50 -0.94 20.80 -8.24
C HIS A 50 0.03 20.18 -7.22
N ILE A 51 1.12 19.58 -7.71
CA ILE A 51 2.08 18.85 -6.86
C ILE A 51 2.63 19.73 -5.72
N SER A 52 3.03 20.97 -6.02
CA SER A 52 3.57 21.88 -5.00
C SER A 52 2.59 22.15 -3.87
N ASN A 53 1.32 22.39 -4.20
CA ASN A 53 0.27 22.64 -3.19
C ASN A 53 -0.01 21.39 -2.36
N TYR A 54 0.02 20.21 -3.00
CA TYR A 54 -0.14 18.93 -2.30
C TYR A 54 1.01 18.68 -1.33
N LEU A 55 2.25 18.84 -1.78
CA LEU A 55 3.44 18.62 -0.94
C LEU A 55 3.48 19.57 0.25
N GLU A 56 3.13 20.85 0.05
CA GLU A 56 3.02 21.82 1.12
C GLU A 56 1.92 21.43 2.13
N LYS A 57 0.73 21.08 1.65
CA LYS A 57 -0.39 20.65 2.49
C LYS A 57 -0.03 19.40 3.31
N ARG A 58 0.56 18.39 2.66
CA ARG A 58 1.01 17.14 3.28
C ARG A 58 2.06 17.42 4.36
N LYS A 59 3.07 18.25 4.03
CA LYS A 59 4.12 18.62 4.98
C LYS A 59 3.56 19.35 6.20
N ASN A 60 2.70 20.33 6.00
CA ASN A 60 2.10 21.11 7.10
C ASN A 60 1.27 20.21 8.04
N ALA A 61 0.51 19.26 7.48
CA ALA A 61 -0.25 18.28 8.26
C ALA A 61 0.67 17.33 9.04
N TYR A 62 1.76 16.87 8.42
CA TYR A 62 2.78 16.04 9.05
C TYR A 62 3.46 16.77 10.23
N ASP A 63 3.95 17.98 10.01
CA ASP A 63 4.63 18.77 11.03
C ASP A 63 3.68 19.07 12.24
N LEU A 64 2.41 19.38 11.93
CA LEU A 64 1.39 19.57 12.96
C LEU A 64 1.18 18.30 13.79
N LEU A 65 0.97 17.15 13.14
CA LEU A 65 0.73 15.88 13.81
C LEU A 65 1.94 15.46 14.63
N GLN A 66 3.15 15.57 14.07
CA GLN A 66 4.40 15.27 14.77
C GLN A 66 4.58 16.14 16.02
N SER A 67 4.21 17.43 15.97
CA SER A 67 4.31 18.33 17.12
C SER A 67 3.34 18.01 18.27
N LYS A 68 2.27 17.24 17.99
CA LYS A 68 1.21 16.90 18.94
C LYS A 68 1.29 15.45 19.44
N TYR A 69 1.92 14.57 18.67
CA TYR A 69 2.05 13.16 19.03
C TYR A 69 3.20 12.96 20.04
N SER A 70 2.88 12.33 21.16
CA SER A 70 3.84 12.03 22.23
C SER A 70 4.12 10.51 22.41
N GLY A 71 3.58 9.69 21.52
CA GLY A 71 3.81 8.24 21.55
C GLY A 71 5.13 7.80 20.89
N ASN A 72 5.29 6.49 20.68
CA ASN A 72 6.55 5.90 20.21
C ASN A 72 6.51 5.42 18.75
N ILE A 73 5.41 5.60 18.02
CA ILE A 73 5.34 5.22 16.60
C ILE A 73 6.27 6.12 15.80
N GLN A 74 7.12 5.52 14.97
CA GLN A 74 7.95 6.24 14.01
C GLN A 74 7.13 6.60 12.78
N PHE A 75 7.34 7.81 12.27
CA PHE A 75 6.58 8.38 11.16
C PHE A 75 7.42 8.39 9.89
N HIS A 76 6.85 7.84 8.82
CA HIS A 76 7.36 7.88 7.46
C HIS A 76 6.36 8.60 6.56
N LEU A 77 6.84 9.30 5.54
CA LEU A 77 6.00 10.14 4.70
C LEU A 77 6.05 9.68 3.24
N GLY A 78 4.92 9.30 2.70
CA GLY A 78 4.73 8.91 1.30
C GLY A 78 3.51 9.58 0.70
N ALA A 79 2.94 8.95 -0.31
CA ALA A 79 1.66 9.27 -0.92
C ALA A 79 1.07 8.01 -1.56
N GLU A 80 -0.25 7.83 -1.51
CA GLU A 80 -0.94 6.96 -2.43
C GLU A 80 -1.20 7.73 -3.71
N THR A 81 -0.47 7.37 -4.76
CA THR A 81 -0.40 8.15 -6.00
C THR A 81 -1.22 7.48 -7.08
N GLU A 82 -2.21 8.21 -7.65
CA GLU A 82 -2.90 7.76 -8.85
C GLU A 82 -1.88 7.46 -9.95
N PHE A 83 -1.91 6.24 -10.53
CA PHE A 83 -0.95 5.86 -11.55
C PHE A 83 -1.13 6.70 -12.82
N PRO A 84 -0.10 7.40 -13.26
CA PRO A 84 -0.21 8.32 -14.37
C PRO A 84 -0.22 7.61 -15.71
N PHE A 85 -1.22 7.90 -16.53
CA PHE A 85 -1.30 7.41 -17.92
C PHE A 85 -0.68 8.38 -18.96
N LEU A 86 -0.21 9.53 -18.51
CA LEU A 86 0.39 10.57 -19.36
C LEU A 86 1.91 10.64 -19.14
N LYS A 87 2.64 11.22 -20.10
CA LYS A 87 4.06 11.56 -19.90
C LYS A 87 4.17 12.64 -18.83
N ILE A 88 4.71 12.28 -17.67
CA ILE A 88 4.95 13.17 -16.55
C ILE A 88 6.45 13.19 -16.27
N ASP A 89 6.95 14.31 -15.78
CA ASP A 89 8.34 14.39 -15.28
C ASP A 89 8.45 13.49 -14.03
N TYR A 90 9.11 12.35 -14.20
CA TYR A 90 9.25 11.35 -13.14
C TYR A 90 10.04 11.84 -11.91
N LYS A 91 10.81 12.92 -12.05
CA LYS A 91 11.48 13.54 -10.89
C LYS A 91 10.48 14.01 -9.83
N VAL A 92 9.30 14.43 -10.26
CA VAL A 92 8.21 14.82 -9.36
C VAL A 92 7.76 13.65 -8.47
N PHE A 93 7.80 12.42 -9.00
CA PHE A 93 7.39 11.24 -8.25
C PHE A 93 8.34 10.84 -7.13
N GLN A 94 9.61 11.24 -7.17
CA GLN A 94 10.53 10.98 -6.07
C GLN A 94 10.06 11.65 -4.77
N GLU A 95 9.46 12.84 -4.87
CA GLU A 95 8.90 13.53 -3.70
C GLU A 95 7.64 12.86 -3.13
N LEU A 96 6.97 12.01 -3.92
CA LEU A 96 5.83 11.21 -3.51
C LEU A 96 6.24 9.83 -2.97
N GLY A 97 7.48 9.42 -3.21
CA GLY A 97 8.06 8.19 -2.68
C GLY A 97 8.13 8.20 -1.16
N ILE A 98 8.14 7.01 -0.57
CA ILE A 98 8.27 6.84 0.88
C ILE A 98 9.61 7.45 1.32
N ASP A 99 9.54 8.45 2.21
CA ASP A 99 10.66 9.27 2.70
C ASP A 99 11.54 9.87 1.57
N GLY A 100 10.92 10.20 0.43
CA GLY A 100 11.62 10.70 -0.75
C GLY A 100 12.55 9.67 -1.41
N GLY A 101 12.38 8.39 -1.08
CA GLY A 101 13.18 7.28 -1.57
C GLY A 101 12.62 6.61 -2.81
N LYS A 102 13.03 5.36 -3.03
CA LYS A 102 12.72 4.61 -4.26
C LYS A 102 11.34 3.96 -4.28
N TYR A 103 10.71 3.73 -3.14
CA TYR A 103 9.42 3.06 -3.08
C TYR A 103 8.28 4.04 -3.20
N ILE A 104 7.31 3.74 -4.07
CA ILE A 104 6.11 4.55 -4.26
C ILE A 104 4.86 3.68 -4.24
N LEU A 105 3.85 4.08 -3.47
CA LEU A 105 2.55 3.43 -3.45
C LEU A 105 1.71 3.96 -4.62
N LEU A 106 1.34 3.06 -5.53
CA LEU A 106 0.57 3.39 -6.72
C LEU A 106 -0.83 2.80 -6.68
N GLU A 107 -1.83 3.65 -6.82
CA GLU A 107 -3.21 3.26 -7.09
C GLU A 107 -3.44 3.13 -8.60
N LEU A 108 -3.83 1.94 -9.05
CA LEU A 108 -4.18 1.71 -10.44
C LEU A 108 -5.64 2.13 -10.69
N PRO A 109 -6.01 2.50 -11.93
CA PRO A 109 -7.40 2.88 -12.21
C PRO A 109 -8.34 1.69 -12.07
N PHE A 110 -9.40 1.88 -11.30
CA PHE A 110 -10.41 0.84 -11.05
C PHE A 110 -11.18 0.43 -12.31
N ASP A 111 -11.30 1.33 -13.28
CA ASP A 111 -12.01 1.13 -14.56
C ASP A 111 -11.12 0.60 -15.69
N ALA A 112 -9.89 0.22 -15.39
CA ALA A 112 -8.95 -0.29 -16.36
C ALA A 112 -9.50 -1.53 -17.09
N LYS A 113 -9.41 -1.50 -18.43
CA LYS A 113 -9.92 -2.57 -19.31
C LYS A 113 -8.80 -3.46 -19.84
N ASN A 114 -7.56 -2.98 -19.82
CA ASN A 114 -6.42 -3.66 -20.42
C ASN A 114 -5.20 -3.61 -19.50
N ILE A 115 -4.99 -4.69 -18.76
CA ILE A 115 -3.87 -4.83 -17.83
C ILE A 115 -2.50 -4.78 -18.54
N ASN A 116 -2.38 -5.32 -19.75
CA ASN A 116 -1.12 -5.28 -20.48
C ASN A 116 -0.65 -3.86 -20.78
N SER A 117 -1.58 -2.96 -21.06
CA SER A 117 -1.27 -1.53 -21.24
C SER A 117 -0.77 -0.89 -19.93
N ILE A 118 -1.33 -1.30 -18.79
CA ILE A 118 -0.87 -0.83 -17.47
C ILE A 118 0.54 -1.35 -17.20
N ILE A 119 0.78 -2.65 -17.38
CA ILE A 119 2.08 -3.28 -17.15
C ILE A 119 3.17 -2.64 -18.02
N SER A 120 2.89 -2.42 -19.31
CA SER A 120 3.84 -1.74 -20.20
C SER A 120 4.23 -0.35 -19.72
N LYS A 121 3.26 0.41 -19.19
CA LYS A 121 3.50 1.76 -18.62
C LYS A 121 4.23 1.70 -17.28
N ILE A 122 3.97 0.69 -16.45
CA ILE A 122 4.70 0.45 -15.20
C ILE A 122 6.17 0.13 -15.50
N VAL A 123 6.44 -0.75 -16.47
CA VAL A 123 7.81 -1.07 -16.90
C VAL A 123 8.53 0.20 -17.37
N GLN A 124 7.85 1.02 -18.18
CA GLN A 124 8.41 2.30 -18.63
C GLN A 124 8.64 3.26 -17.44
N PHE A 125 7.69 3.34 -16.50
CA PHE A 125 7.84 4.15 -15.29
C PHE A 125 9.05 3.72 -14.46
N ILE A 126 9.23 2.41 -14.22
CA ILE A 126 10.39 1.87 -13.48
C ILE A 126 11.69 2.22 -14.18
N TYR A 127 11.74 2.05 -15.51
CA TYR A 127 12.93 2.37 -16.31
C TYR A 127 13.30 3.85 -16.24
N ASP A 128 12.32 4.74 -16.35
CA ASP A 128 12.54 6.18 -16.40
C ASP A 128 12.81 6.82 -15.03
N SER A 129 12.27 6.24 -13.94
CA SER A 129 12.33 6.82 -12.59
C SER A 129 13.32 6.14 -11.64
N ASP A 130 13.75 4.92 -11.92
CA ASP A 130 14.46 3.99 -11.00
C ASP A 130 13.67 3.75 -9.67
N MET A 131 12.35 3.98 -9.68
CA MET A 131 11.49 3.74 -8.52
C MET A 131 10.91 2.33 -8.54
N ILE A 132 10.55 1.83 -7.38
CA ILE A 132 9.94 0.52 -7.17
C ILE A 132 8.48 0.72 -6.80
N PRO A 133 7.53 0.39 -7.69
CA PRO A 133 6.12 0.51 -7.40
C PRO A 133 5.66 -0.51 -6.36
N ILE A 134 4.85 -0.04 -5.42
CA ILE A 134 4.01 -0.87 -4.56
C ILE A 134 2.58 -0.70 -5.08
N ILE A 135 1.99 -1.77 -5.59
CA ILE A 135 0.60 -1.71 -6.08
C ILE A 135 -0.34 -1.78 -4.88
N ALA A 136 -1.06 -0.70 -4.63
CA ALA A 136 -2.00 -0.58 -3.53
C ALA A 136 -3.20 -1.53 -3.72
N HIS A 137 -3.66 -2.14 -2.61
CA HIS A 137 -4.89 -2.93 -2.50
C HIS A 137 -5.26 -3.72 -3.77
N VAL A 138 -4.32 -4.55 -4.24
CA VAL A 138 -4.42 -5.27 -5.53
C VAL A 138 -5.71 -6.07 -5.66
N GLU A 139 -6.25 -6.57 -4.57
CA GLU A 139 -7.46 -7.36 -4.49
C GLU A 139 -8.74 -6.58 -4.84
N ARG A 140 -8.69 -5.23 -4.82
CA ARG A 140 -9.85 -4.37 -5.11
C ARG A 140 -10.10 -4.18 -6.60
N TYR A 141 -9.10 -4.41 -7.46
CA TYR A 141 -9.24 -4.17 -8.90
C TYR A 141 -10.07 -5.27 -9.59
N LEU A 142 -11.16 -4.89 -10.25
CA LEU A 142 -12.05 -5.83 -10.94
C LEU A 142 -11.35 -6.59 -12.06
N PHE A 143 -10.37 -6.00 -12.72
CA PHE A 143 -9.60 -6.67 -13.77
C PHE A 143 -8.68 -7.76 -13.19
N ILE A 144 -8.11 -7.57 -11.99
CA ILE A 144 -7.36 -8.60 -11.26
C ILE A 144 -8.30 -9.72 -10.80
N GLN A 145 -9.48 -9.39 -10.28
CA GLN A 145 -10.47 -10.40 -9.88
C GLN A 145 -10.98 -11.26 -11.07
N LYS A 146 -10.91 -10.74 -12.29
CA LYS A 146 -11.26 -11.46 -13.52
C LYS A 146 -10.09 -12.28 -14.05
N ASP A 147 -8.89 -11.74 -14.01
CA ASP A 147 -7.64 -12.36 -14.45
C ASP A 147 -6.56 -12.25 -13.36
N PRO A 148 -6.62 -13.12 -12.33
CA PRO A 148 -5.70 -13.08 -11.20
C PRO A 148 -4.24 -13.40 -11.60
N GLY A 149 -4.02 -14.07 -12.72
CA GLY A 149 -2.68 -14.34 -13.25
C GLY A 149 -1.89 -13.08 -13.59
N SER A 150 -2.58 -11.95 -13.80
CA SER A 150 -1.92 -10.66 -14.04
C SER A 150 -1.19 -10.10 -12.81
N VAL A 151 -1.42 -10.62 -11.60
CA VAL A 151 -0.60 -10.27 -10.42
C VAL A 151 0.83 -10.75 -10.62
N ALA A 152 1.03 -11.96 -11.17
CA ALA A 152 2.36 -12.45 -11.51
C ALA A 152 3.07 -11.54 -12.53
N ASP A 153 2.33 -11.00 -13.50
CA ASP A 153 2.89 -10.08 -14.49
C ASP A 153 3.32 -8.75 -13.84
N LEU A 154 2.57 -8.24 -12.87
CA LEU A 154 2.96 -7.05 -12.08
C LEU A 154 4.23 -7.32 -11.25
N ILE A 155 4.30 -8.47 -10.58
CA ILE A 155 5.49 -8.87 -9.80
C ILE A 155 6.72 -8.96 -10.70
N ASN A 156 6.60 -9.65 -11.84
CA ASN A 156 7.69 -9.85 -12.79
C ASN A 156 8.09 -8.55 -13.53
N ALA A 157 7.18 -7.56 -13.56
CA ALA A 157 7.51 -6.21 -14.00
C ALA A 157 8.33 -5.42 -12.96
N GLY A 158 8.51 -5.93 -11.74
CA GLY A 158 9.29 -5.30 -10.66
C GLY A 158 8.45 -4.62 -9.58
N CYS A 159 7.14 -4.87 -9.52
CA CYS A 159 6.26 -4.32 -8.49
C CYS A 159 6.25 -5.16 -7.22
N LEU A 160 6.06 -4.51 -6.08
CA LEU A 160 5.59 -5.14 -4.85
C LEU A 160 4.05 -5.09 -4.81
N ILE A 161 3.45 -6.10 -4.18
CA ILE A 161 2.00 -6.24 -4.09
C ILE A 161 1.55 -5.98 -2.65
N GLN A 162 0.68 -5.01 -2.47
CA GLN A 162 0.04 -4.72 -1.18
C GLN A 162 -1.42 -5.14 -1.21
N VAL A 163 -1.87 -5.74 -0.10
CA VAL A 163 -3.27 -6.11 0.17
C VAL A 163 -3.74 -5.41 1.44
N ASN A 164 -4.99 -4.97 1.45
CA ASN A 164 -5.58 -4.31 2.61
C ASN A 164 -5.80 -5.29 3.77
N ALA A 165 -5.47 -4.86 4.98
CA ALA A 165 -5.65 -5.63 6.21
C ALA A 165 -7.10 -6.10 6.42
N ASP A 166 -8.08 -5.23 6.14
CA ASP A 166 -9.49 -5.57 6.22
C ASP A 166 -9.89 -6.67 5.22
N SER A 167 -9.32 -6.65 4.00
CA SER A 167 -9.52 -7.71 3.00
C SER A 167 -8.97 -9.06 3.47
N VAL A 168 -7.85 -9.05 4.18
CA VAL A 168 -7.29 -10.26 4.82
C VAL A 168 -8.24 -10.80 5.90
N ILE A 169 -8.73 -9.93 6.78
CA ILE A 169 -9.63 -10.30 7.88
C ILE A 169 -10.93 -10.91 7.35
N ARG A 170 -11.45 -10.38 6.24
CA ARG A 170 -12.70 -10.87 5.60
C ARG A 170 -12.49 -12.02 4.63
N SER A 171 -11.24 -12.38 4.34
CA SER A 171 -10.93 -13.38 3.32
C SER A 171 -11.48 -14.75 3.72
N LYS A 172 -11.89 -15.52 2.70
CA LYS A 172 -12.37 -16.89 2.86
C LYS A 172 -11.51 -17.82 2.02
N LYS A 173 -11.47 -19.09 2.40
CA LYS A 173 -10.80 -20.14 1.61
C LYS A 173 -11.31 -20.11 0.16
N GLY A 174 -10.40 -20.07 -0.81
CA GLY A 174 -10.70 -19.97 -2.23
C GLY A 174 -11.03 -18.56 -2.73
N SER A 175 -10.94 -17.53 -1.89
CA SER A 175 -10.98 -16.12 -2.33
C SER A 175 -9.68 -15.72 -3.04
N LEU A 176 -9.68 -14.57 -3.72
CA LEU A 176 -8.47 -14.03 -4.36
C LEU A 176 -7.35 -13.82 -3.32
N VAL A 177 -7.65 -13.23 -2.16
CA VAL A 177 -6.67 -13.00 -1.10
C VAL A 177 -6.08 -14.31 -0.58
N ASP A 178 -6.90 -15.35 -0.38
CA ASP A 178 -6.42 -16.69 0.03
C ASP A 178 -5.50 -17.31 -1.04
N ALA A 179 -5.83 -17.14 -2.32
CA ALA A 179 -4.99 -17.62 -3.41
C ALA A 179 -3.66 -16.85 -3.49
N LEU A 180 -3.70 -15.51 -3.37
CA LEU A 180 -2.49 -14.69 -3.36
C LEU A 180 -1.54 -15.10 -2.22
N PHE A 181 -2.05 -15.41 -1.02
CA PHE A 181 -1.22 -15.94 0.07
C PHE A 181 -0.62 -17.30 -0.26
N LYS A 182 -1.39 -18.22 -0.85
CA LYS A 182 -0.92 -19.58 -1.18
C LYS A 182 0.14 -19.62 -2.27
N HIS A 183 0.15 -18.62 -3.12
CA HIS A 183 1.11 -18.47 -4.21
C HIS A 183 2.24 -17.47 -3.89
N ASP A 184 2.40 -17.07 -2.61
CA ASP A 184 3.42 -16.13 -2.15
C ASP A 184 3.45 -14.80 -2.92
N GLN A 185 2.28 -14.32 -3.34
CA GLN A 185 2.13 -13.11 -4.17
C GLN A 185 1.71 -11.87 -3.38
N ILE A 186 1.70 -11.93 -2.04
CA ILE A 186 1.50 -10.78 -1.16
C ILE A 186 2.82 -10.43 -0.49
N HIS A 187 3.28 -9.20 -0.70
CA HIS A 187 4.56 -8.73 -0.18
C HIS A 187 4.40 -7.79 1.01
N LEU A 188 3.28 -7.06 1.05
CA LEU A 188 3.02 -6.00 2.01
C LEU A 188 1.55 -6.01 2.45
N LEU A 189 1.30 -5.64 3.70
CA LEU A 189 -0.03 -5.30 4.19
C LEU A 189 -0.08 -3.83 4.57
N GLY A 190 -1.22 -3.19 4.34
CA GLY A 190 -1.53 -1.85 4.80
C GLY A 190 -2.93 -1.83 5.39
N SER A 191 -3.19 -1.03 6.41
CA SER A 191 -4.55 -0.91 6.96
C SER A 191 -5.48 -0.16 6.01
N ASP A 192 -4.93 0.78 5.25
CA ASP A 192 -5.72 1.71 4.43
C ASP A 192 -6.77 2.42 5.30
N CYS A 193 -6.38 2.72 6.57
CA CYS A 193 -7.28 3.28 7.55
C CYS A 193 -7.52 4.76 7.29
N HIS A 194 -8.78 5.19 7.46
CA HIS A 194 -9.21 6.57 7.20
C HIS A 194 -9.79 7.23 8.45
N HIS A 195 -10.47 6.47 9.31
CA HIS A 195 -11.23 6.97 10.46
C HIS A 195 -11.13 6.03 11.66
N THR A 196 -11.73 6.44 12.78
CA THR A 196 -11.78 5.62 14.01
C THR A 196 -12.97 4.67 14.07
N GLU A 197 -14.00 4.84 13.23
CA GLU A 197 -15.22 4.03 13.21
C GLU A 197 -15.39 3.25 11.90
N GLU A 198 -15.07 3.86 10.76
CA GLU A 198 -15.09 3.25 9.44
C GLU A 198 -13.67 3.18 8.89
N ARG A 199 -13.32 2.07 8.20
CA ARG A 199 -11.94 1.84 7.71
C ARG A 199 -10.91 2.09 8.84
N VAL A 200 -11.14 1.43 9.99
CA VAL A 200 -10.33 1.60 11.20
C VAL A 200 -8.93 0.96 11.05
N PRO A 201 -7.93 1.39 11.82
CA PRO A 201 -6.67 0.66 11.96
C PRO A 201 -6.92 -0.80 12.35
N CYS A 202 -6.40 -1.75 11.58
CA CYS A 202 -6.69 -3.18 11.82
C CYS A 202 -5.53 -4.12 11.43
N LEU A 203 -4.30 -3.57 11.28
CA LEU A 203 -3.14 -4.33 10.80
C LEU A 203 -2.82 -5.52 11.71
N LYS A 204 -2.84 -5.33 13.03
CA LYS A 204 -2.56 -6.41 14.00
C LYS A 204 -3.51 -7.59 13.83
N LYS A 205 -4.80 -7.31 13.70
CA LYS A 205 -5.83 -8.35 13.49
C LYS A 205 -5.59 -9.12 12.18
N ALA A 206 -5.19 -8.43 11.11
CA ALA A 206 -4.82 -9.08 9.86
C ALA A 206 -3.58 -9.98 10.02
N LEU A 207 -2.54 -9.49 10.70
CA LEU A 207 -1.34 -10.29 11.00
C LEU A 207 -1.65 -11.53 11.83
N ASP A 208 -2.59 -11.45 12.78
CA ASP A 208 -3.05 -12.61 13.56
C ASP A 208 -3.76 -13.64 12.67
N VAL A 209 -4.60 -13.19 11.73
CA VAL A 209 -5.23 -14.06 10.72
C VAL A 209 -4.18 -14.73 9.83
N VAL A 210 -3.19 -13.98 9.34
CA VAL A 210 -2.08 -14.53 8.54
C VAL A 210 -1.30 -15.56 9.36
N CYS A 211 -0.97 -15.24 10.61
CA CYS A 211 -0.24 -16.14 11.50
C CYS A 211 -0.99 -17.47 11.71
N ALA A 212 -2.30 -17.39 11.92
CA ALA A 212 -3.15 -18.57 12.14
C ALA A 212 -3.33 -19.41 10.87
N SER A 213 -3.42 -18.78 9.69
CA SER A 213 -3.74 -19.45 8.42
C SER A 213 -2.51 -19.92 7.64
N TYR A 214 -1.42 -19.14 7.68
CA TYR A 214 -0.23 -19.34 6.84
C TYR A 214 1.07 -19.45 7.65
N GLY A 215 1.01 -19.24 8.97
CA GLY A 215 2.13 -19.44 9.89
C GLY A 215 2.96 -18.18 10.17
N LYS A 216 3.75 -18.27 11.26
CA LYS A 216 4.60 -17.16 11.72
C LYS A 216 5.68 -16.76 10.71
N ALA A 217 6.18 -17.72 9.93
CA ALA A 217 7.20 -17.43 8.92
C ALA A 217 6.69 -16.45 7.86
N TYR A 218 5.43 -16.59 7.45
CA TYR A 218 4.81 -15.67 6.50
C TYR A 218 4.69 -14.24 7.08
N VAL A 219 4.22 -14.13 8.33
CA VAL A 219 4.18 -12.83 9.03
C VAL A 219 5.57 -12.19 9.07
N SER A 220 6.61 -12.98 9.41
CA SER A 220 7.99 -12.48 9.43
C SER A 220 8.46 -12.02 8.05
N ALA A 221 8.09 -12.73 6.98
CA ALA A 221 8.43 -12.35 5.61
C ALA A 221 7.78 -11.00 5.24
N LEU A 222 6.49 -10.81 5.52
CA LEU A 222 5.79 -9.54 5.29
C LEU A 222 6.46 -8.38 6.04
N MET A 223 6.77 -8.58 7.32
CA MET A 223 7.41 -7.54 8.14
C MET A 223 8.84 -7.23 7.67
N ASN A 224 9.60 -8.22 7.22
CA ASN A 224 10.93 -8.01 6.65
C ASN A 224 10.87 -7.17 5.36
N VAL A 225 9.87 -7.40 4.50
CA VAL A 225 9.69 -6.59 3.29
C VAL A 225 9.28 -5.17 3.67
N SER A 226 8.34 -5.00 4.61
CA SER A 226 7.94 -3.67 5.09
C SER A 226 9.11 -2.90 5.70
N GLU A 227 9.95 -3.57 6.50
CA GLU A 227 11.19 -3.00 7.05
C GLU A 227 12.19 -2.63 5.94
N ALA A 228 12.34 -3.46 4.92
CA ALA A 228 13.20 -3.16 3.78
C ALA A 228 12.72 -1.91 3.03
N VAL A 229 11.40 -1.76 2.84
CA VAL A 229 10.78 -0.59 2.20
C VAL A 229 11.11 0.70 2.95
N ILE A 230 10.82 0.78 4.24
CA ILE A 230 11.07 2.02 5.03
C ILE A 230 12.57 2.32 5.18
N ASN A 231 13.43 1.30 5.16
CA ASN A 231 14.89 1.46 5.18
C ASN A 231 15.51 1.62 3.78
N GLN A 232 14.71 1.78 2.73
CA GLN A 232 15.15 1.97 1.33
C GLN A 232 16.07 0.85 0.82
N LYS A 233 16.00 -0.34 1.40
CA LYS A 233 16.75 -1.53 0.94
C LYS A 233 16.06 -2.09 -0.30
N ARG A 234 16.81 -2.24 -1.40
CA ARG A 234 16.22 -2.76 -2.65
C ARG A 234 15.73 -4.19 -2.46
N THR A 235 14.44 -4.39 -2.71
CA THR A 235 13.79 -5.70 -2.68
C THR A 235 13.23 -5.99 -4.07
N VAL A 236 13.58 -7.14 -4.62
CA VAL A 236 13.09 -7.60 -5.93
C VAL A 236 12.40 -8.93 -5.70
N MET A 237 11.19 -9.03 -6.22
CA MET A 237 10.38 -10.25 -6.19
C MET A 237 10.19 -10.77 -7.62
N SER A 238 10.02 -12.06 -7.75
CA SER A 238 9.65 -12.73 -9.01
C SER A 238 8.82 -13.96 -8.67
N THR A 239 7.98 -14.37 -9.60
CA THR A 239 7.18 -15.60 -9.46
C THR A 239 6.97 -16.26 -10.81
N GLU A 240 6.94 -17.59 -10.81
CA GLU A 240 6.52 -18.40 -11.96
C GLU A 240 5.05 -18.82 -11.81
N ASP A 241 4.51 -18.72 -10.60
CA ASP A 241 3.15 -19.13 -10.26
C ASP A 241 2.12 -18.16 -10.83
N ARG A 242 1.12 -18.73 -11.52
CA ARG A 242 -0.03 -17.98 -12.02
C ARG A 242 -1.32 -18.48 -11.40
N ILE A 243 -2.02 -17.60 -10.76
CA ILE A 243 -3.35 -17.89 -10.20
C ILE A 243 -4.37 -17.93 -11.33
N HIS A 244 -5.24 -18.95 -11.30
CA HIS A 244 -6.32 -19.11 -12.25
C HIS A 244 -7.67 -19.09 -11.53
N LYS A 245 -8.70 -18.57 -12.20
CA LYS A 245 -10.07 -18.64 -11.71
C LYS A 245 -10.79 -19.84 -12.31
N VAL A 246 -11.15 -20.82 -11.47
CA VAL A 246 -11.79 -22.07 -11.90
C VAL A 246 -13.08 -22.26 -11.12
N PHE A 247 -14.23 -22.29 -11.81
CA PHE A 247 -15.57 -22.45 -11.21
C PHE A 247 -15.84 -21.52 -10.03
N GLY A 248 -15.41 -20.24 -10.13
CA GLY A 248 -15.63 -19.22 -9.11
C GLY A 248 -14.65 -19.24 -7.94
N SER A 249 -13.70 -20.17 -7.92
CA SER A 249 -12.60 -20.22 -6.93
C SER A 249 -11.27 -19.84 -7.59
N TYR A 250 -10.36 -19.29 -6.82
CA TYR A 250 -9.01 -18.95 -7.25
C TYR A 250 -8.05 -20.09 -6.84
N LYS A 251 -7.21 -20.51 -7.78
CA LYS A 251 -6.26 -21.62 -7.61
C LYS A 251 -4.95 -21.24 -8.30
#